data_aa1def139495aeb20e08af76ebd79cd8
#
_entry.id   aa1def139495aeb20e08af76ebd79cd8
#
_cell.length_a   1.000
_cell.length_b   1.000
_cell.length_c   1.000
_cell.angle_alpha   90.00
_cell.angle_beta   90.00
_cell.angle_gamma   90.00
#
_symmetry.space_group_name_H-M   'P 1'
#
loop_
_entity.id
_entity.type
_entity.pdbx_description
1 polymer ?
#
loop_
_entity_poly.entity_id
_entity_poly.type
_entity_poly.pdbx_seq_one_letter_code
_entity_poly.pdbx_strand_id
1 'polypeptide(L)'
;AYWLLFTAYALEYRVQETDFATLRAQTLANGEILPTFEEYLIQAKKNTATKLIIEIKDHNTPARETRVVKTILKMVKQHKLVNDVEYIAFRQFVCDELVKYGPKGIKVAYLNGTLTPEYCKGLGYTGIDYNLKVMQKNPQWIKESHDLGLTVNIWTVNDPEGIKWCIDNKVDYITTDNPAEANRQLGSKIDFPK
;
A
#
# COMPACT_ATOMS: atom_id res chain seq x y z
N ALA A 1 8.45 6.46 -3.63
CA ALA A 1 7.40 5.68 -2.99
C ALA A 1 7.50 5.91 -1.49
N TYR A 2 6.51 6.58 -0.88
CA TYR A 2 6.45 6.73 0.58
C TYR A 2 5.49 5.67 1.09
N TRP A 3 6.04 4.75 1.87
CA TRP A 3 5.26 3.72 2.55
C TRP A 3 4.84 4.22 3.90
N LEU A 4 3.54 4.17 4.16
CA LEU A 4 3.00 4.30 5.48
C LEU A 4 2.84 2.91 6.08
N LEU A 5 3.93 2.35 6.53
CA LEU A 5 3.82 1.26 7.47
C LEU A 5 3.56 1.87 8.85
N PHE A 6 2.30 1.90 9.28
CA PHE A 6 2.00 1.95 10.70
C PHE A 6 2.44 0.60 11.30
N THR A 7 3.73 0.38 11.39
CA THR A 7 4.24 -0.56 12.35
C THR A 7 4.01 0.08 13.70
N ALA A 8 2.97 -0.39 14.37
CA ALA A 8 2.73 -0.11 15.77
C ALA A 8 3.84 -0.75 16.64
N TYR A 9 5.11 -0.43 16.37
CA TYR A 9 6.17 -0.68 17.30
C TYR A 9 6.09 0.37 18.39
N ALA A 10 5.74 -0.09 19.58
CA ALA A 10 5.77 0.60 20.86
C ALA A 10 4.55 1.44 21.26
N LEU A 11 3.38 1.27 20.67
CA LEU A 11 2.19 1.82 21.31
C LEU A 11 1.52 0.73 22.15
N GLU A 12 1.46 0.92 23.45
CA GLU A 12 0.62 0.15 24.39
C GLU A 12 -0.89 0.28 24.05
N TYR A 13 -1.20 1.04 23.01
CA TYR A 13 -2.54 1.41 22.59
C TYR A 13 -2.96 0.72 21.31
N ARG A 14 -4.13 0.08 21.35
CA ARG A 14 -4.79 -0.39 20.14
C ARG A 14 -5.53 0.77 19.48
N VAL A 15 -5.10 1.18 18.30
CA VAL A 15 -5.68 2.33 17.58
C VAL A 15 -7.21 2.28 17.48
N GLN A 16 -7.78 1.08 17.30
CA GLN A 16 -9.23 0.92 17.17
C GLN A 16 -10.00 1.02 18.50
N GLU A 17 -9.32 0.95 19.63
CA GLU A 17 -9.88 0.89 20.99
C GLU A 17 -9.48 2.14 21.81
N THR A 18 -8.67 3.04 21.24
CA THR A 18 -8.15 4.22 21.91
C THR A 18 -8.76 5.48 21.31
N ASP A 19 -9.12 6.44 22.15
CA ASP A 19 -9.64 7.71 21.71
C ASP A 19 -8.61 8.56 20.97
N PHE A 20 -9.10 9.47 20.15
CA PHE A 20 -8.26 10.27 19.26
C PHE A 20 -7.29 11.19 20.04
N ALA A 21 -7.71 11.80 21.16
CA ALA A 21 -6.88 12.70 21.93
C ALA A 21 -5.68 11.96 22.56
N THR A 22 -5.92 10.77 23.09
CA THR A 22 -4.88 9.89 23.64
C THR A 22 -3.88 9.48 22.55
N LEU A 23 -4.35 9.10 21.35
CA LEU A 23 -3.46 8.74 20.23
C LEU A 23 -2.62 9.95 19.79
N ARG A 24 -3.21 11.12 19.69
CA ARG A 24 -2.51 12.35 19.28
C ARG A 24 -1.49 12.84 20.30
N ALA A 25 -1.63 12.47 21.56
CA ALA A 25 -0.66 12.79 22.61
C ALA A 25 0.60 11.89 22.54
N GLN A 26 0.58 10.84 21.70
CA GLN A 26 1.73 9.94 21.55
C GLN A 26 2.79 10.55 20.65
N THR A 27 4.05 10.34 21.05
CA THR A 27 5.22 10.73 20.26
C THR A 27 5.84 9.49 19.63
N LEU A 28 6.14 9.56 18.35
CA LEU A 28 6.85 8.52 17.61
C LEU A 28 8.33 8.46 18.03
N ALA A 29 9.03 7.38 17.69
CA ALA A 29 10.44 7.19 18.03
C ALA A 29 11.37 8.30 17.48
N ASN A 30 10.96 8.98 16.42
CA ASN A 30 11.67 10.11 15.83
C ASN A 30 11.30 11.47 16.46
N GLY A 31 10.49 11.49 17.51
CA GLY A 31 10.04 12.70 18.19
C GLY A 31 8.82 13.40 17.58
N GLU A 32 8.28 12.90 16.47
CA GLU A 32 7.09 13.46 15.86
C GLU A 32 5.80 12.91 16.48
N ILE A 33 4.72 13.67 16.40
CA ILE A 33 3.39 13.20 16.81
C ILE A 33 2.77 12.31 15.74
N LEU A 34 1.92 11.36 16.16
CA LEU A 34 1.20 10.48 15.23
C LEU A 34 0.32 11.31 14.29
N PRO A 35 0.59 11.34 12.96
CA PRO A 35 -0.17 12.17 12.04
C PRO A 35 -1.57 11.59 11.77
N THR A 36 -2.52 12.47 11.48
CA THR A 36 -3.83 12.08 10.98
C THR A 36 -3.76 11.69 9.50
N PHE A 37 -4.78 10.98 9.02
CA PHE A 37 -4.88 10.69 7.59
C PHE A 37 -4.98 11.96 6.73
N GLU A 38 -5.64 13.00 7.24
CA GLU A 38 -5.72 14.29 6.55
C GLU A 38 -4.36 14.96 6.40
N GLU A 39 -3.54 14.95 7.45
CA GLU A 39 -2.16 15.49 7.41
C GLU A 39 -1.31 14.74 6.37
N TYR A 40 -1.51 13.42 6.20
CA TYR A 40 -0.88 12.65 5.14
C TYR A 40 -1.31 13.08 3.75
N LEU A 41 -2.61 13.29 3.53
CA LEU A 41 -3.13 13.75 2.24
C LEU A 41 -2.60 15.15 1.91
N ILE A 42 -2.51 16.04 2.91
CA ILE A 42 -1.90 17.36 2.74
C ILE A 42 -0.42 17.25 2.34
N GLN A 43 0.32 16.35 2.97
CA GLN A 43 1.73 16.13 2.64
C GLN A 43 1.88 15.51 1.24
N ALA A 44 1.10 14.50 0.90
CA ALA A 44 1.13 13.86 -0.42
C ALA A 44 0.84 14.86 -1.55
N LYS A 45 -0.06 15.81 -1.32
CA LYS A 45 -0.40 16.85 -2.30
C LYS A 45 0.75 17.79 -2.66
N LYS A 46 1.79 17.89 -1.82
CA LYS A 46 2.96 18.74 -2.10
C LYS A 46 3.83 18.19 -3.24
N ASN A 47 3.76 16.90 -3.50
CA ASN A 47 4.51 16.25 -4.59
C ASN A 47 3.73 15.07 -5.18
N THR A 48 2.98 15.31 -6.25
CA THR A 48 2.18 14.29 -6.96
C THR A 48 2.99 13.50 -8.00
N ALA A 49 4.29 13.77 -8.16
CA ALA A 49 5.18 12.90 -8.92
C ALA A 49 5.38 11.54 -8.25
N THR A 50 5.10 11.46 -6.93
CA THR A 50 5.12 10.23 -6.14
C THR A 50 3.68 9.81 -5.84
N LYS A 51 3.33 8.55 -6.12
CA LYS A 51 2.01 7.99 -5.76
C LYS A 51 1.95 7.71 -4.26
N LEU A 52 0.80 8.02 -3.65
CA LEU A 52 0.51 7.62 -2.28
C LEU A 52 -0.19 6.26 -2.29
N ILE A 53 0.43 5.26 -1.71
CA ILE A 53 -0.16 3.94 -1.52
C ILE A 53 -0.85 3.92 -0.15
N ILE A 54 -2.17 3.71 -0.15
CA ILE A 54 -3.00 3.71 1.06
C ILE A 54 -3.34 2.27 1.43
N GLU A 55 -2.72 1.77 2.50
CA GLU A 55 -3.10 0.48 3.07
C GLU A 55 -4.24 0.64 4.06
N ILE A 56 -5.34 -0.09 3.82
CA ILE A 56 -6.44 -0.16 4.77
C ILE A 56 -6.30 -1.44 5.58
N LYS A 57 -5.95 -1.28 6.86
CA LYS A 57 -5.82 -2.38 7.81
C LYS A 57 -7.18 -2.96 8.19
N ASP A 58 -7.17 -4.20 8.65
CA ASP A 58 -8.36 -4.90 9.11
C ASP A 58 -9.03 -4.18 10.28
N HIS A 59 -10.34 -4.18 10.29
CA HIS A 59 -11.16 -3.66 11.38
C HIS A 59 -12.04 -4.75 11.97
N ASN A 60 -12.52 -4.51 13.20
CA ASN A 60 -13.23 -5.51 14.00
C ASN A 60 -14.56 -5.98 13.39
N THR A 61 -15.17 -5.19 12.50
CA THR A 61 -16.43 -5.56 11.85
C THR A 61 -16.49 -5.11 10.40
N PRO A 62 -17.17 -5.85 9.50
CA PRO A 62 -17.38 -5.44 8.11
C PRO A 62 -18.06 -4.06 7.99
N ALA A 63 -18.99 -3.74 8.88
CA ALA A 63 -19.67 -2.43 8.88
C ALA A 63 -18.67 -1.28 9.16
N ARG A 64 -17.69 -1.51 10.03
CA ARG A 64 -16.62 -0.53 10.29
C ARG A 64 -15.69 -0.42 9.10
N GLU A 65 -15.32 -1.53 8.45
CA GLU A 65 -14.50 -1.54 7.23
C GLU A 65 -15.16 -0.76 6.10
N THR A 66 -16.44 -1.02 5.82
CA THR A 66 -17.22 -0.25 4.84
C THR A 66 -17.20 1.25 5.16
N ARG A 67 -17.39 1.63 6.42
CA ARG A 67 -17.35 3.04 6.84
C ARG A 67 -15.96 3.65 6.62
N VAL A 68 -14.89 2.94 6.97
CA VAL A 68 -13.51 3.40 6.77
C VAL A 68 -13.22 3.59 5.28
N VAL A 69 -13.55 2.62 4.44
CA VAL A 69 -13.40 2.73 2.98
C VAL A 69 -14.09 3.98 2.44
N LYS A 70 -15.37 4.16 2.77
CA LYS A 70 -16.14 5.34 2.31
C LYS A 70 -15.55 6.67 2.80
N THR A 71 -15.06 6.69 4.05
CA THR A 71 -14.44 7.89 4.61
C THR A 71 -13.14 8.23 3.89
N ILE A 72 -12.27 7.24 3.68
CA ILE A 72 -11.00 7.41 2.96
C ILE A 72 -11.26 7.90 1.53
N LEU A 73 -12.14 7.25 0.78
CA LEU A 73 -12.50 7.66 -0.59
C LEU A 73 -13.03 9.10 -0.64
N LYS A 74 -13.88 9.48 0.33
CA LYS A 74 -14.38 10.86 0.45
C LYS A 74 -13.26 11.85 0.68
N MET A 75 -12.36 11.58 1.63
CA MET A 75 -11.25 12.47 1.96
C MET A 75 -10.27 12.61 0.80
N VAL A 76 -9.89 11.52 0.14
CA VAL A 76 -9.04 11.54 -1.07
C VAL A 76 -9.66 12.42 -2.17
N LYS A 77 -10.98 12.29 -2.39
CA LYS A 77 -11.70 13.14 -3.35
C LYS A 77 -11.71 14.61 -2.96
N GLN A 78 -11.94 14.93 -1.68
CA GLN A 78 -11.91 16.30 -1.15
C GLN A 78 -10.55 16.96 -1.34
N HIS A 79 -9.46 16.20 -1.16
CA HIS A 79 -8.09 16.66 -1.37
C HIS A 79 -7.66 16.65 -2.85
N LYS A 80 -8.53 16.20 -3.79
CA LYS A 80 -8.26 16.13 -5.25
C LYS A 80 -7.10 15.21 -5.61
N LEU A 81 -6.90 14.13 -4.86
CA LEU A 81 -5.82 13.15 -5.03
C LEU A 81 -6.26 11.84 -5.69
N VAL A 82 -7.46 11.78 -6.27
CA VAL A 82 -8.03 10.54 -6.84
C VAL A 82 -7.09 9.85 -7.84
N ASN A 83 -6.33 10.62 -8.61
CA ASN A 83 -5.41 10.10 -9.63
C ASN A 83 -3.99 9.87 -9.09
N ASP A 84 -3.71 10.25 -7.84
CA ASP A 84 -2.38 10.24 -7.24
C ASP A 84 -2.26 9.22 -6.11
N VAL A 85 -3.32 8.42 -5.89
CA VAL A 85 -3.36 7.38 -4.86
C VAL A 85 -3.68 6.02 -5.46
N GLU A 86 -3.18 4.98 -4.78
CA GLU A 86 -3.54 3.58 -4.99
C GLU A 86 -3.88 2.95 -3.64
N TYR A 87 -4.65 1.87 -3.64
CA TYR A 87 -5.15 1.24 -2.42
C TYR A 87 -4.69 -0.20 -2.34
N ILE A 88 -4.35 -0.63 -1.13
CA ILE A 88 -3.96 -2.01 -0.84
C ILE A 88 -4.64 -2.48 0.45
N ALA A 89 -4.97 -3.76 0.54
CA ALA A 89 -5.51 -4.37 1.74
C ALA A 89 -5.26 -5.89 1.79
N PHE A 90 -5.12 -6.43 3.01
CA PHE A 90 -5.03 -7.86 3.25
C PHE A 90 -6.39 -8.56 3.16
N ARG A 91 -7.47 -7.89 3.55
CA ARG A 91 -8.80 -8.45 3.50
C ARG A 91 -9.45 -8.24 2.14
N GLN A 92 -9.86 -9.35 1.54
CA GLN A 92 -10.62 -9.34 0.30
C GLN A 92 -11.86 -8.45 0.39
N PHE A 93 -12.61 -8.52 1.49
CA PHE A 93 -13.78 -7.68 1.71
C PHE A 93 -13.48 -6.18 1.57
N VAL A 94 -12.34 -5.72 2.07
CA VAL A 94 -11.93 -4.31 1.95
C VAL A 94 -11.62 -3.95 0.49
N CYS A 95 -10.93 -4.84 -0.24
CA CYS A 95 -10.68 -4.65 -1.67
C CYS A 95 -11.99 -4.60 -2.47
N ASP A 96 -12.95 -5.48 -2.17
CA ASP A 96 -14.28 -5.52 -2.80
C ASP A 96 -15.07 -4.22 -2.52
N GLU A 97 -15.03 -3.71 -1.30
CA GLU A 97 -15.66 -2.44 -0.93
C GLU A 97 -15.01 -1.23 -1.62
N LEU A 98 -13.67 -1.25 -1.80
CA LEU A 98 -12.95 -0.23 -2.57
C LEU A 98 -13.38 -0.23 -4.05
N VAL A 99 -13.47 -1.39 -4.69
CA VAL A 99 -13.95 -1.52 -6.07
C VAL A 99 -15.40 -1.08 -6.18
N LYS A 100 -16.25 -1.46 -5.23
CA LYS A 100 -17.68 -1.14 -5.20
C LYS A 100 -17.99 0.35 -5.04
N TYR A 101 -17.27 1.04 -4.16
CA TYR A 101 -17.57 2.44 -3.80
C TYR A 101 -16.59 3.44 -4.41
N GLY A 102 -15.48 2.97 -4.97
CA GLY A 102 -14.47 3.81 -5.58
C GLY A 102 -14.90 4.42 -6.91
N PRO A 103 -14.18 5.41 -7.41
CA PRO A 103 -14.40 5.97 -8.72
C PRO A 103 -14.04 4.95 -9.80
N LYS A 104 -14.60 5.14 -11.01
CA LYS A 104 -14.19 4.33 -12.18
C LYS A 104 -12.68 4.41 -12.38
N GLY A 105 -12.04 3.25 -12.49
CA GLY A 105 -10.59 3.15 -12.67
C GLY A 105 -9.79 3.23 -11.36
N ILE A 106 -10.45 3.10 -10.20
CA ILE A 106 -9.76 2.97 -8.91
C ILE A 106 -8.67 1.90 -8.99
N LYS A 107 -7.53 2.18 -8.37
CA LYS A 107 -6.39 1.27 -8.31
C LYS A 107 -6.42 0.51 -6.98
N VAL A 108 -6.64 -0.81 -7.05
CA VAL A 108 -6.71 -1.69 -5.88
C VAL A 108 -5.84 -2.90 -6.09
N ALA A 109 -4.92 -3.19 -5.16
CA ALA A 109 -4.14 -4.41 -5.15
C ALA A 109 -4.37 -5.22 -3.87
N TYR A 110 -4.49 -6.55 -4.03
CA TYR A 110 -4.70 -7.48 -2.93
C TYR A 110 -3.38 -7.93 -2.33
N LEU A 111 -3.28 -7.97 -0.97
CA LEU A 111 -2.01 -8.18 -0.25
C LEU A 111 -1.76 -9.62 0.22
N ASN A 112 -2.80 -10.41 0.44
CA ASN A 112 -2.70 -11.65 1.22
C ASN A 112 -1.94 -12.79 0.52
N GLY A 113 -1.84 -12.78 -0.82
CA GLY A 113 -1.14 -13.82 -1.57
C GLY A 113 -1.92 -15.14 -1.74
N THR A 114 -3.21 -15.16 -1.43
CA THR A 114 -4.06 -16.37 -1.49
C THR A 114 -4.88 -16.52 -2.76
N LEU A 115 -4.96 -15.46 -3.58
CA LEU A 115 -5.73 -15.43 -4.82
C LEU A 115 -4.80 -15.45 -6.04
N THR A 116 -5.21 -16.15 -7.10
CA THR A 116 -4.49 -16.12 -8.38
C THR A 116 -4.69 -14.76 -9.08
N PRO A 117 -3.78 -14.35 -9.99
CA PRO A 117 -3.95 -13.15 -10.80
C PRO A 117 -5.29 -13.11 -11.55
N GLU A 118 -5.70 -14.22 -12.14
CA GLU A 118 -6.97 -14.34 -12.86
C GLU A 118 -8.16 -14.05 -11.93
N TYR A 119 -8.14 -14.61 -10.72
CA TYR A 119 -9.22 -14.38 -9.74
C TYR A 119 -9.26 -12.91 -9.30
N CYS A 120 -8.11 -12.31 -9.02
CA CYS A 120 -8.02 -10.86 -8.71
C CYS A 120 -8.58 -10.00 -9.84
N LYS A 121 -8.25 -10.33 -11.08
CA LYS A 121 -8.79 -9.65 -12.27
C LYS A 121 -10.31 -9.78 -12.36
N GLY A 122 -10.84 -10.98 -12.10
CA GLY A 122 -12.29 -11.24 -12.10
C GLY A 122 -13.06 -10.44 -11.04
N LEU A 123 -12.41 -10.11 -9.91
CA LEU A 123 -12.96 -9.26 -8.86
C LEU A 123 -12.86 -7.76 -9.17
N GLY A 124 -12.21 -7.39 -10.28
CA GLY A 124 -12.02 -5.98 -10.67
C GLY A 124 -10.83 -5.30 -10.02
N TYR A 125 -9.92 -6.06 -9.40
CA TYR A 125 -8.67 -5.52 -8.89
C TYR A 125 -7.74 -5.14 -10.04
N THR A 126 -6.81 -4.23 -9.76
CA THR A 126 -5.87 -3.72 -10.76
C THR A 126 -4.44 -4.18 -10.51
N GLY A 127 -4.19 -4.89 -9.43
CA GLY A 127 -2.88 -5.42 -9.10
C GLY A 127 -2.91 -6.50 -8.02
N ILE A 128 -1.79 -7.18 -7.89
CA ILE A 128 -1.43 -8.01 -6.75
C ILE A 128 -0.23 -7.39 -6.04
N ASP A 129 -0.21 -7.52 -4.72
CA ASP A 129 0.86 -6.97 -3.87
C ASP A 129 1.23 -8.05 -2.85
N TYR A 130 2.13 -8.96 -3.23
CA TYR A 130 2.32 -10.21 -2.50
C TYR A 130 3.71 -10.32 -1.85
N ASN A 131 3.78 -11.12 -0.79
CA ASN A 131 5.04 -11.42 -0.13
C ASN A 131 6.04 -12.10 -1.10
N LEU A 132 7.32 -11.72 -1.00
CA LEU A 132 8.38 -12.26 -1.85
C LEU A 132 8.39 -13.80 -1.91
N LYS A 133 8.21 -14.48 -0.77
CA LYS A 133 8.20 -15.95 -0.73
C LYS A 133 7.00 -16.55 -1.49
N VAL A 134 5.87 -15.88 -1.51
CA VAL A 134 4.69 -16.30 -2.29
C VAL A 134 5.01 -16.20 -3.77
N MET A 135 5.62 -15.10 -4.19
CA MET A 135 5.95 -14.86 -5.60
C MET A 135 7.10 -15.76 -6.08
N GLN A 136 8.08 -16.04 -5.23
CA GLN A 136 9.13 -17.00 -5.55
C GLN A 136 8.62 -18.44 -5.70
N LYS A 137 7.53 -18.82 -5.01
CA LYS A 137 6.86 -20.10 -5.19
C LYS A 137 5.97 -20.13 -6.44
N ASN A 138 5.52 -18.99 -6.92
CA ASN A 138 4.62 -18.82 -8.05
C ASN A 138 5.16 -17.77 -9.04
N PRO A 139 6.39 -17.92 -9.55
CA PRO A 139 7.02 -16.89 -10.38
C PRO A 139 6.25 -16.60 -11.67
N GLN A 140 5.48 -17.56 -12.18
CA GLN A 140 4.61 -17.39 -13.34
C GLN A 140 3.52 -16.35 -13.11
N TRP A 141 3.12 -16.07 -11.86
CA TRP A 141 2.09 -15.06 -11.56
C TRP A 141 2.48 -13.65 -11.96
N ILE A 142 3.78 -13.37 -12.10
CA ILE A 142 4.25 -12.06 -12.60
C ILE A 142 3.80 -11.89 -14.05
N LYS A 143 4.14 -12.87 -14.90
CA LYS A 143 3.75 -12.83 -16.31
C LYS A 143 2.22 -12.89 -16.47
N GLU A 144 1.55 -13.79 -15.75
CA GLU A 144 0.08 -13.90 -15.78
C GLU A 144 -0.60 -12.59 -15.41
N SER A 145 -0.10 -11.89 -14.37
CA SER A 145 -0.59 -10.57 -13.98
C SER A 145 -0.44 -9.55 -15.11
N HIS A 146 0.74 -9.47 -15.69
CA HIS A 146 1.01 -8.53 -16.80
C HIS A 146 0.15 -8.83 -18.03
N ASP A 147 -0.02 -10.10 -18.39
CA ASP A 147 -0.90 -10.51 -19.50
C ASP A 147 -2.37 -10.11 -19.26
N LEU A 148 -2.81 -10.05 -18.00
CA LEU A 148 -4.13 -9.58 -17.59
C LEU A 148 -4.22 -8.06 -17.38
N GLY A 149 -3.11 -7.33 -17.54
CA GLY A 149 -3.03 -5.90 -17.26
C GLY A 149 -3.12 -5.54 -15.79
N LEU A 150 -2.68 -6.43 -14.90
CA LEU A 150 -2.51 -6.17 -13.47
C LEU A 150 -1.08 -5.71 -13.19
N THR A 151 -0.93 -4.82 -12.22
CA THR A 151 0.39 -4.50 -11.66
C THR A 151 0.82 -5.54 -10.62
N VAL A 152 2.13 -5.71 -10.49
CA VAL A 152 2.74 -6.60 -9.50
C VAL A 152 3.61 -5.78 -8.55
N ASN A 153 3.27 -5.81 -7.27
CA ASN A 153 4.12 -5.33 -6.19
C ASN A 153 4.57 -6.49 -5.29
N ILE A 154 5.75 -6.37 -4.71
CA ILE A 154 6.30 -7.38 -3.80
C ILE A 154 6.81 -6.74 -2.51
N TRP A 155 6.43 -7.29 -1.36
CA TRP A 155 6.75 -6.80 -0.02
C TRP A 155 7.28 -7.89 0.91
N THR A 156 7.94 -7.58 2.02
CA THR A 156 8.85 -6.45 2.18
C THR A 156 10.23 -6.96 1.83
N VAL A 157 10.90 -6.35 0.87
CA VAL A 157 12.15 -6.86 0.29
C VAL A 157 13.28 -5.93 0.69
N ASN A 158 14.04 -6.33 1.72
CA ASN A 158 15.09 -5.49 2.30
C ASN A 158 16.50 -5.94 1.95
N ASP A 159 16.67 -7.20 1.54
CA ASP A 159 17.96 -7.75 1.16
C ASP A 159 18.28 -7.49 -0.31
N PRO A 160 19.57 -7.30 -0.66
CA PRO A 160 19.99 -6.99 -2.03
C PRO A 160 19.65 -8.08 -3.05
N GLU A 161 19.63 -9.35 -2.65
CA GLU A 161 19.34 -10.48 -3.53
C GLU A 161 17.85 -10.53 -3.88
N GLY A 162 16.99 -10.30 -2.90
CA GLY A 162 15.55 -10.19 -3.11
C GLY A 162 15.19 -9.00 -4.00
N ILE A 163 15.82 -7.84 -3.78
CA ILE A 163 15.66 -6.65 -4.65
C ILE A 163 16.07 -6.99 -6.08
N LYS A 164 17.24 -7.63 -6.25
CA LYS A 164 17.71 -8.08 -7.56
C LYS A 164 16.72 -9.03 -8.23
N TRP A 165 16.20 -10.00 -7.48
CA TRP A 165 15.21 -10.95 -7.98
C TRP A 165 13.96 -10.23 -8.50
N CYS A 166 13.45 -9.24 -7.77
CA CYS A 166 12.31 -8.43 -8.19
C CYS A 166 12.59 -7.68 -9.51
N ILE A 167 13.79 -7.06 -9.61
CA ILE A 167 14.22 -6.32 -10.82
C ILE A 167 14.34 -7.27 -12.03
N ASP A 168 15.01 -8.40 -11.86
CA ASP A 168 15.20 -9.39 -12.92
C ASP A 168 13.87 -9.96 -13.44
N ASN A 169 12.86 -10.09 -12.55
CA ASN A 169 11.52 -10.55 -12.90
C ASN A 169 10.59 -9.41 -13.35
N LYS A 170 11.07 -8.17 -13.40
CA LYS A 170 10.34 -7.00 -13.94
C LYS A 170 9.03 -6.71 -13.21
N VAL A 171 9.04 -6.80 -11.88
CA VAL A 171 7.89 -6.36 -11.09
C VAL A 171 7.69 -4.84 -11.22
N ASP A 172 6.47 -4.36 -11.05
CA ASP A 172 6.15 -2.93 -11.22
C ASP A 172 6.55 -2.11 -10.00
N TYR A 173 6.48 -2.70 -8.80
CA TYR A 173 6.81 -2.04 -7.53
C TYR A 173 7.57 -2.99 -6.59
N ILE A 174 8.49 -2.43 -5.83
CA ILE A 174 9.20 -3.11 -4.75
C ILE A 174 8.95 -2.35 -3.45
N THR A 175 8.32 -3.02 -2.49
CA THR A 175 8.18 -2.50 -1.12
C THR A 175 9.42 -2.82 -0.33
N THR A 176 10.15 -1.80 0.10
CA THR A 176 11.40 -1.95 0.84
C THR A 176 11.59 -0.84 1.87
N ASP A 177 12.22 -1.17 3.00
CA ASP A 177 12.72 -0.19 3.98
C ASP A 177 14.05 0.43 3.53
N ASN A 178 14.67 -0.10 2.44
CA ASN A 178 15.92 0.36 1.87
C ASN A 178 15.77 0.83 0.42
N PRO A 179 15.05 1.92 0.15
CA PRO A 179 14.82 2.42 -1.21
C PRO A 179 16.10 2.88 -1.91
N ALA A 180 17.13 3.27 -1.15
CA ALA A 180 18.42 3.66 -1.69
C ALA A 180 19.09 2.48 -2.41
N GLU A 181 19.08 1.29 -1.81
CA GLU A 181 19.63 0.07 -2.41
C GLU A 181 18.83 -0.34 -3.67
N ALA A 182 17.50 -0.28 -3.62
CA ALA A 182 16.67 -0.58 -4.78
C ALA A 182 16.99 0.34 -5.97
N ASN A 183 17.13 1.66 -5.72
CA ASN A 183 17.50 2.62 -6.76
C ASN A 183 18.92 2.43 -7.27
N ARG A 184 19.87 2.08 -6.39
CA ARG A 184 21.24 1.77 -6.78
C ARG A 184 21.27 0.61 -7.78
N GLN A 185 20.53 -0.45 -7.53
CA GLN A 185 20.44 -1.63 -8.42
C GLN A 185 19.71 -1.32 -9.74
N LEU A 186 18.73 -0.42 -9.72
CA LEU A 186 18.05 0.07 -10.91
C LEU A 186 18.92 1.03 -11.76
N GLY A 187 20.09 1.41 -11.27
CA GLY A 187 20.93 2.40 -11.94
C GLY A 187 20.34 3.82 -11.92
N SER A 188 19.37 4.08 -11.05
CA SER A 188 18.76 5.39 -10.90
C SER A 188 19.70 6.35 -10.18
N LYS A 189 19.84 7.57 -10.71
CA LYS A 189 20.60 8.68 -10.08
C LYS A 189 19.70 9.51 -9.15
N ILE A 190 18.85 8.87 -8.35
CA ILE A 190 17.99 9.60 -7.40
C ILE A 190 18.76 9.71 -6.09
N ASP A 191 19.21 10.92 -5.75
CA ASP A 191 19.75 11.24 -4.43
C ASP A 191 18.60 11.37 -3.44
N PHE A 192 18.57 10.49 -2.46
CA PHE A 192 17.67 10.62 -1.31
C PHE A 192 18.31 11.58 -0.29
N PRO A 193 17.56 12.55 0.23
CA PRO A 193 18.03 13.33 1.36
C PRO A 193 18.32 12.40 2.55
N LYS A 194 19.49 12.61 3.18
CA LYS A 194 19.92 11.90 4.38
C LYS A 194 19.04 12.23 5.58
#